data_025ca9c0b8a891e2ff587e42ae6a5dd7
#
_entry.id   025ca9c0b8a891e2ff587e42ae6a5dd7
#
_cell.length_a   1.000
_cell.length_b   1.000
_cell.length_c   1.000
_cell.angle_alpha   90.00
_cell.angle_beta   90.00
_cell.angle_gamma   90.00
#
_symmetry.space_group_name_H-M   'P 1'
#
loop_
_entity.id
_entity.type
_entity.pdbx_description
1 polymer ?
#
loop_
_entity_poly.entity_id
_entity_poly.type
_entity_poly.pdbx_seq_one_letter_code
_entity_poly.pdbx_strand_id
1 'polypeptide(L)'
;YRTREDSAHRAIVGLSMGGEESLTIGLKHADLFAWVGGMSSSLPNAASLVGDGPTLNRQFKLLWFACGDKDESHLRANRELDAALNAKSVKHEFIVTEGDHSWPVWRRYLADFAPKLF
;
A
#
# COMPACT_ATOMS: atom_id res chain seq x y z
N TYR A 1 -5.37 -13.44 24.95
CA TYR A 1 -5.42 -12.03 24.56
C TYR A 1 -6.75 -11.74 23.88
N ARG A 2 -7.35 -10.59 24.18
CA ARG A 2 -8.53 -10.11 23.46
C ARG A 2 -8.05 -9.36 22.22
N THR A 3 -8.42 -9.83 21.05
CA THR A 3 -8.15 -9.19 19.77
C THR A 3 -9.45 -8.66 19.16
N ARG A 4 -9.35 -7.61 18.36
CA ARG A 4 -10.46 -7.16 17.52
C ARG A 4 -10.36 -7.88 16.18
N GLU A 5 -11.43 -8.57 15.81
CA GLU A 5 -11.42 -9.44 14.62
C GLU A 5 -12.00 -8.78 13.37
N ASP A 6 -12.55 -7.58 13.51
CA ASP A 6 -13.09 -6.85 12.37
C ASP A 6 -11.99 -6.18 11.52
N SER A 7 -12.26 -5.97 10.25
CA SER A 7 -11.32 -5.39 9.30
C SER A 7 -10.90 -3.96 9.65
N ALA A 8 -11.78 -3.22 10.33
CA ALA A 8 -11.50 -1.84 10.73
C ALA A 8 -10.37 -1.73 11.76
N HIS A 9 -10.00 -2.84 12.39
CA HIS A 9 -8.91 -2.92 13.37
C HIS A 9 -7.78 -3.85 12.92
N ARG A 10 -7.68 -4.10 11.59
CA ARG A 10 -6.59 -4.87 10.99
C ARG A 10 -5.85 -4.05 9.96
N ALA A 11 -4.54 -4.03 10.12
CA ALA A 11 -3.62 -3.41 9.17
C ALA A 11 -2.64 -4.46 8.63
N ILE A 12 -2.23 -4.29 7.38
CA ILE A 12 -1.13 -5.03 6.78
C ILE A 12 -0.19 -4.04 6.11
N VAL A 13 1.10 -4.13 6.40
CA VAL A 13 2.11 -3.25 5.85
C VAL A 13 3.43 -3.96 5.71
N GLY A 14 4.18 -3.64 4.67
CA GLY A 14 5.51 -4.19 4.47
C GLY A 14 6.40 -3.30 3.60
N LEU A 15 7.67 -3.67 3.51
CA LEU A 15 8.66 -3.00 2.69
C LEU A 15 9.25 -3.96 1.66
N SER A 16 9.67 -3.46 0.51
CA SER A 16 10.27 -4.24 -0.57
C SER A 16 9.38 -5.44 -0.95
N MET A 17 9.88 -6.67 -0.87
CA MET A 17 9.10 -7.89 -1.07
C MET A 17 7.91 -7.99 -0.10
N GLY A 18 8.11 -7.66 1.17
CA GLY A 18 7.00 -7.62 2.15
C GLY A 18 5.95 -6.55 1.81
N GLY A 19 6.33 -5.47 1.14
CA GLY A 19 5.40 -4.49 0.60
C GLY A 19 4.58 -5.03 -0.57
N GLU A 20 5.20 -5.78 -1.48
CA GLU A 20 4.52 -6.50 -2.56
C GLU A 20 3.47 -7.47 -2.00
N GLU A 21 3.86 -8.28 -1.02
CA GLU A 21 2.97 -9.22 -0.35
C GLU A 21 1.80 -8.50 0.35
N SER A 22 2.11 -7.43 1.09
CA SER A 22 1.10 -6.65 1.82
C SER A 22 0.09 -5.99 0.89
N LEU A 23 0.54 -5.37 -0.19
CA LEU A 23 -0.34 -4.75 -1.18
C LEU A 23 -1.15 -5.81 -1.94
N THR A 24 -0.53 -6.93 -2.31
CA THR A 24 -1.23 -8.03 -3.00
C THR A 24 -2.31 -8.64 -2.12
N ILE A 25 -2.00 -8.95 -0.88
CA ILE A 25 -2.96 -9.53 0.07
C ILE A 25 -4.05 -8.51 0.39
N GLY A 26 -3.68 -7.26 0.66
CA GLY A 26 -4.62 -6.20 0.98
C GLY A 26 -5.62 -5.92 -0.14
N LEU A 27 -5.16 -5.86 -1.39
CA LEU A 27 -6.03 -5.64 -2.56
C LEU A 27 -6.97 -6.82 -2.83
N LYS A 28 -6.50 -8.05 -2.60
CA LYS A 28 -7.31 -9.27 -2.78
C LYS A 28 -8.28 -9.53 -1.62
N HIS A 29 -7.96 -9.06 -0.43
CA HIS A 29 -8.68 -9.31 0.82
C HIS A 29 -8.99 -8.01 1.57
N ALA A 30 -9.51 -7.02 0.85
CA ALA A 30 -9.92 -5.74 1.43
C ALA A 30 -11.06 -5.89 2.47
N ASP A 31 -11.77 -7.00 2.43
CA ASP A 31 -12.75 -7.42 3.44
C ASP A 31 -12.09 -7.79 4.79
N LEU A 32 -10.80 -8.14 4.78
CA LEU A 32 -10.04 -8.51 5.98
C LEU A 32 -9.19 -7.37 6.52
N PHE A 33 -8.67 -6.51 5.66
CA PHE A 33 -7.73 -5.45 6.03
C PHE A 33 -8.22 -4.09 5.53
N ALA A 34 -8.66 -3.23 6.44
CA ALA A 34 -9.09 -1.87 6.08
C ALA A 34 -7.91 -0.88 5.95
N TRP A 35 -6.74 -1.25 6.45
CA TRP A 35 -5.53 -0.42 6.43
C TRP A 35 -4.40 -1.18 5.76
N VAL A 36 -3.95 -0.69 4.61
CA VAL A 36 -2.96 -1.38 3.78
C VAL A 36 -1.82 -0.43 3.43
N GLY A 37 -0.59 -0.88 3.62
CA GLY A 37 0.59 -0.10 3.31
C GLY A 37 1.68 -0.87 2.57
N GLY A 38 2.39 -0.17 1.68
CA GLY A 38 3.55 -0.70 0.97
C GLY A 38 4.67 0.34 0.86
N MET A 39 5.90 -0.09 1.08
CA MET A 39 7.08 0.76 1.01
C MET A 39 8.07 0.18 0.02
N SER A 40 8.41 0.94 -1.04
CA SER A 40 9.34 0.50 -2.10
C SER A 40 8.99 -0.91 -2.62
N SER A 41 7.73 -1.11 -2.96
CA SER A 41 7.17 -2.41 -3.35
C SER A 41 7.33 -2.65 -4.85
N SER A 42 7.54 -3.91 -5.24
CA SER A 42 7.36 -4.34 -6.62
C SER A 42 5.99 -4.97 -6.76
N LEU A 43 5.20 -4.55 -7.73
CA LEU A 43 3.92 -5.19 -8.01
C LEU A 43 3.87 -5.59 -9.50
N PRO A 44 4.30 -6.79 -9.85
CA PRO A 44 4.07 -7.28 -11.19
C PRO A 44 2.57 -7.39 -11.46
N ASN A 45 2.15 -6.89 -12.63
CA ASN A 45 0.73 -6.92 -13.04
C ASN A 45 -0.24 -6.17 -12.09
N ALA A 46 0.16 -5.01 -11.60
CA ALA A 46 -0.65 -4.19 -10.69
C ALA A 46 -2.10 -4.01 -11.17
N ALA A 47 -2.31 -3.79 -12.45
CA ALA A 47 -3.65 -3.62 -13.02
C ALA A 47 -4.59 -4.81 -12.79
N SER A 48 -4.06 -6.04 -12.76
CA SER A 48 -4.85 -7.24 -12.52
C SER A 48 -5.23 -7.46 -11.05
N LEU A 49 -4.54 -6.77 -10.14
CA LEU A 49 -4.79 -6.85 -8.70
C LEU A 49 -5.88 -5.88 -8.24
N VAL A 50 -6.11 -4.80 -9.00
CA VAL A 50 -7.11 -3.79 -8.63
C VAL A 50 -8.50 -4.27 -9.00
N GLY A 51 -9.30 -4.54 -7.97
CA GLY A 51 -10.69 -4.96 -8.09
C GLY A 51 -11.65 -3.81 -8.43
N ASP A 52 -12.93 -4.00 -8.08
CA ASP A 52 -13.97 -3.00 -8.28
C ASP A 52 -13.74 -1.76 -7.40
N GLY A 53 -13.61 -0.60 -8.03
CA GLY A 53 -13.28 0.65 -7.34
C GLY A 53 -14.26 1.04 -6.24
N PRO A 54 -15.58 1.08 -6.49
CA PRO A 54 -16.58 1.36 -5.46
C PRO A 54 -16.50 0.41 -4.26
N THR A 55 -16.27 -0.87 -4.49
CA THR A 55 -16.13 -1.88 -3.43
C THR A 55 -14.88 -1.61 -2.59
N LEU A 56 -13.73 -1.40 -3.22
CA LEU A 56 -12.48 -1.08 -2.52
C LEU A 56 -12.59 0.21 -1.71
N ASN A 57 -13.24 1.24 -2.25
CA ASN A 57 -13.45 2.50 -1.55
C ASN A 57 -14.36 2.39 -0.31
N ARG A 58 -15.26 1.39 -0.29
CA ARG A 58 -16.06 1.10 0.92
C ARG A 58 -15.28 0.32 1.97
N GLN A 59 -14.36 -0.53 1.55
CA GLN A 59 -13.62 -1.43 2.43
C GLN A 59 -12.36 -0.79 3.02
N PHE A 60 -11.59 -0.05 2.20
CA PHE A 60 -10.39 0.60 2.70
C PHE A 60 -10.68 1.86 3.50
N LYS A 61 -10.07 1.96 4.65
CA LYS A 61 -9.91 3.22 5.39
C LYS A 61 -8.65 3.95 4.97
N LEU A 62 -7.60 3.17 4.64
CA LEU A 62 -6.36 3.70 4.09
C LEU A 62 -5.71 2.66 3.18
N LEU A 63 -5.44 3.04 1.95
CA LEU A 63 -4.50 2.38 1.06
C LEU A 63 -3.35 3.37 0.80
N TRP A 64 -2.16 3.04 1.30
CA TRP A 64 -1.02 3.93 1.31
C TRP A 64 0.23 3.24 0.79
N PHE A 65 0.97 3.89 -0.09
CA PHE A 65 2.27 3.36 -0.51
C PHE A 65 3.23 4.50 -0.86
N ALA A 66 4.52 4.21 -0.73
CA ALA A 66 5.57 5.19 -0.94
C ALA A 66 6.82 4.56 -1.55
N CYS A 67 7.58 5.36 -2.29
CA CYS A 67 8.83 4.95 -2.90
C CYS A 67 9.81 6.12 -2.99
N GLY A 68 11.10 5.83 -2.87
CA GLY A 68 12.16 6.81 -3.08
C GLY A 68 12.36 7.12 -4.58
N ASP A 69 12.75 8.35 -4.89
CA ASP A 69 12.98 8.81 -6.27
C ASP A 69 14.22 8.19 -6.92
N LYS A 70 15.14 7.66 -6.13
CA LYS A 70 16.36 6.95 -6.59
C LYS A 70 16.22 5.42 -6.59
N ASP A 71 15.05 4.91 -6.24
CA ASP A 71 14.71 3.49 -6.30
C ASP A 71 13.94 3.20 -7.60
N GLU A 72 14.62 3.35 -8.73
CA GLU A 72 14.01 3.47 -10.07
C GLU A 72 13.07 2.32 -10.45
N SER A 73 13.48 1.07 -10.20
CA SER A 73 12.68 -0.09 -10.59
C SER A 73 11.40 -0.20 -9.77
N HIS A 74 11.50 0.02 -8.46
CA HIS A 74 10.34 0.00 -7.56
C HIS A 74 9.46 1.23 -7.75
N LEU A 75 10.05 2.40 -8.02
CA LEU A 75 9.30 3.60 -8.32
C LEU A 75 8.42 3.42 -9.56
N ARG A 76 8.94 2.79 -10.61
CA ARG A 76 8.15 2.47 -11.80
C ARG A 76 6.97 1.57 -11.47
N ALA A 77 7.20 0.50 -10.71
CA ALA A 77 6.13 -0.42 -10.29
C ALA A 77 5.06 0.28 -9.43
N ASN A 78 5.47 1.18 -8.53
CA ASN A 78 4.53 1.97 -7.72
C ASN A 78 3.73 2.97 -8.57
N ARG A 79 4.32 3.58 -9.60
CA ARG A 79 3.60 4.44 -10.55
C ARG A 79 2.58 3.66 -11.39
N GLU A 80 2.90 2.43 -11.77
CA GLU A 80 1.97 1.54 -12.47
C GLU A 80 0.77 1.18 -11.58
N LEU A 81 0.99 0.92 -10.30
CA LEU A 81 -0.08 0.70 -9.31
C LEU A 81 -0.93 1.97 -9.14
N ASP A 82 -0.32 3.13 -8.98
CA ASP A 82 -1.01 4.42 -8.89
C ASP A 82 -1.93 4.65 -10.09
N ALA A 83 -1.42 4.43 -11.30
CA ALA A 83 -2.21 4.55 -12.52
C ALA A 83 -3.39 3.56 -12.58
N ALA A 84 -3.16 2.31 -12.16
CA ALA A 84 -4.20 1.28 -12.13
C ALA A 84 -5.31 1.60 -11.11
N LEU A 85 -4.95 2.13 -9.96
CA LEU A 85 -5.90 2.56 -8.93
C LEU A 85 -6.70 3.78 -9.40
N ASN A 86 -6.04 4.77 -10.00
CA ASN A 86 -6.68 5.96 -10.56
C ASN A 86 -7.64 5.60 -11.70
N ALA A 87 -7.30 4.65 -12.56
CA ALA A 87 -8.16 4.18 -13.63
C ALA A 87 -9.50 3.61 -13.14
N LYS A 88 -9.55 3.10 -11.93
CA LYS A 88 -10.76 2.57 -11.27
C LYS A 88 -11.30 3.48 -10.16
N SER A 89 -10.79 4.71 -10.06
CA SER A 89 -11.20 5.70 -9.06
C SER A 89 -11.07 5.20 -7.62
N VAL A 90 -10.08 4.37 -7.34
CA VAL A 90 -9.78 3.89 -5.98
C VAL A 90 -9.03 4.97 -5.22
N LYS A 91 -9.56 5.37 -4.07
CA LYS A 91 -8.92 6.34 -3.17
C LYS A 91 -7.67 5.73 -2.54
N HIS A 92 -6.55 6.42 -2.63
CA HIS A 92 -5.28 5.99 -2.07
C HIS A 92 -4.34 7.18 -1.88
N GLU A 93 -3.27 6.97 -1.13
CA GLU A 93 -2.17 7.91 -0.98
C GLU A 93 -0.92 7.28 -1.59
N PHE A 94 -0.34 7.92 -2.60
CA PHE A 94 0.96 7.57 -3.16
C PHE A 94 1.94 8.70 -2.96
N ILE A 95 3.08 8.40 -2.33
CA ILE A 95 4.09 9.39 -1.95
C ILE A 95 5.43 9.03 -2.56
N VAL A 96 6.04 9.98 -3.25
CA VAL A 96 7.43 9.88 -3.73
C VAL A 96 8.27 10.85 -2.91
N THR A 97 9.35 10.36 -2.33
CA THR A 97 10.30 11.17 -1.57
C THR A 97 11.72 11.03 -2.11
N GLU A 98 12.60 11.93 -1.72
CA GLU A 98 14.02 11.73 -1.95
C GLU A 98 14.52 10.48 -1.22
N GLY A 99 15.24 9.61 -1.92
CA GLY A 99 15.89 8.46 -1.34
C GLY A 99 15.95 7.22 -2.23
N ASP A 100 16.66 6.24 -1.75
CA ASP A 100 16.94 4.96 -2.39
C ASP A 100 16.21 3.79 -1.71
N HIS A 101 16.57 2.57 -2.08
CA HIS A 101 16.04 1.33 -1.50
C HIS A 101 16.76 0.98 -0.21
N SER A 102 16.46 1.68 0.89
CA SER A 102 17.23 1.58 2.12
C SER A 102 16.43 1.80 3.41
N TRP A 103 16.98 1.30 4.51
CA TRP A 103 16.40 1.42 5.85
C TRP A 103 16.14 2.86 6.31
N PRO A 104 16.99 3.85 6.06
CA PRO A 104 16.67 5.24 6.42
C PRO A 104 15.38 5.76 5.76
N VAL A 105 15.13 5.38 4.52
CA VAL A 105 13.91 5.73 3.78
C VAL A 105 12.69 5.04 4.41
N TRP A 106 12.77 3.74 4.63
CA TRP A 106 11.66 2.95 5.19
C TRP A 106 11.28 3.33 6.62
N ARG A 107 12.27 3.73 7.45
CA ARG A 107 11.99 4.27 8.80
C ARG A 107 11.14 5.53 8.75
N ARG A 108 11.42 6.44 7.82
CA ARG A 108 10.61 7.65 7.61
C ARG A 108 9.19 7.27 7.18
N TYR A 109 9.07 6.36 6.22
CA TYR A 109 7.77 5.89 5.75
C TYR A 109 6.95 5.24 6.87
N LEU A 110 7.56 4.43 7.70
CA LEU A 110 6.87 3.83 8.85
C LEU A 110 6.43 4.91 9.85
N ALA A 111 7.26 5.91 10.10
CA ALA A 111 6.90 7.03 10.97
C ALA A 111 5.75 7.88 10.42
N ASP A 112 5.64 7.99 9.09
CA ASP A 112 4.53 8.69 8.43
C ASP A 112 3.24 7.85 8.38
N PHE A 113 3.37 6.55 8.20
CA PHE A 113 2.23 5.64 8.05
C PHE A 113 1.59 5.25 9.40
N ALA A 114 2.39 4.89 10.39
CA ALA A 114 1.89 4.35 11.65
C ALA A 114 0.90 5.26 12.41
N PRO A 115 1.09 6.60 12.45
CA PRO A 115 0.12 7.49 13.10
C PRO A 115 -1.23 7.61 12.38
N LYS A 116 -1.33 7.12 11.14
CA LYS A 116 -2.58 7.15 10.35
C LYS A 116 -3.50 5.96 10.66
N LEU A 117 -2.99 4.96 11.38
CA LEU A 117 -3.73 3.73 11.69
C LEU A 117 -4.76 3.94 12.80
N PHE A 118 -5.94 3.35 12.60
CA PHE A 118 -7.04 3.33 13.60
C PHE A 118 -7.50 4.73 13.98
#